data_05df25ebf9b6796bf3f09948bfa574fe
#
_entry.id   05df25ebf9b6796bf3f09948bfa574fe
#
_cell.length_a   1.000
_cell.length_b   1.000
_cell.length_c   1.000
_cell.angle_alpha   90.00
_cell.angle_beta   90.00
_cell.angle_gamma   90.00
#
_symmetry.space_group_name_H-M   'P 1'
#
loop_
_entity.id
_entity.type
_entity.pdbx_description
1 polymer ?
#
loop_
_entity_poly.entity_id
_entity_poly.type
_entity_poly.pdbx_seq_one_letter_code
_entity_poly.pdbx_strand_id
1 'polypeptide(L)' 'MESNHRFYMRRAAEERTAAHRAMTEQARMWHAKLASEFAERAASSAVPLAAIA' A
#
# COMPACT_ATOMS: atom_id res chain seq x y z
N MET A 1 7.98 -5.82 16.29
CA MET A 1 8.37 -4.93 15.20
C MET A 1 7.68 -5.35 13.91
N GLU A 2 7.13 -4.39 13.19
CA GLU A 2 6.40 -4.67 11.95
C GLU A 2 7.36 -4.93 10.80
N SER A 3 7.13 -5.98 10.00
CA SER A 3 7.94 -6.25 8.82
C SER A 3 7.68 -5.19 7.75
N ASN A 4 8.61 -5.06 6.78
CA ASN A 4 8.43 -4.12 5.67
C ASN A 4 7.16 -4.45 4.88
N HIS A 5 6.90 -5.73 4.64
CA HIS A 5 5.72 -6.17 3.92
C HIS A 5 4.45 -5.71 4.64
N ARG A 6 4.36 -5.96 5.94
CA ARG A 6 3.20 -5.55 6.74
C ARG A 6 3.05 -4.04 6.79
N PHE A 7 4.16 -3.33 6.94
CA PHE A 7 4.15 -1.87 6.94
C PHE A 7 3.54 -1.34 5.64
N TYR A 8 4.02 -1.83 4.50
CA TYR A 8 3.52 -1.35 3.21
C TYR A 8 2.06 -1.75 2.99
N MET A 9 1.65 -2.93 3.41
CA MET A 9 0.24 -3.33 3.30
C MET A 9 -0.66 -2.43 4.13
N ARG A 10 -0.22 -2.09 5.34
CA ARG A 10 -0.98 -1.19 6.21
C ARG A 10 -1.07 0.20 5.60
N ARG A 11 0.05 0.70 5.08
CA ARG A 11 0.06 2.03 4.47
C ARG A 11 -0.84 2.07 3.22
N ALA A 12 -0.82 1.01 2.41
CA ALA A 12 -1.70 0.95 1.25
C ALA A 12 -3.18 1.01 1.65
N ALA A 13 -3.55 0.28 2.71
CA ALA A 13 -4.93 0.30 3.21
C ALA A 13 -5.31 1.68 3.73
N GLU A 14 -4.39 2.35 4.45
CA GLU A 14 -4.63 3.70 4.97
C GLU A 14 -4.86 4.69 3.84
N GLU A 15 -4.06 4.59 2.78
CA GLU A 15 -4.22 5.50 1.64
C GLU A 15 -5.50 5.22 0.86
N ARG A 16 -5.91 3.95 0.74
CA ARG A 16 -7.19 3.64 0.11
C ARG A 16 -8.36 4.24 0.90
N THR A 17 -8.31 4.16 2.23
CA THR A 17 -9.33 4.78 3.06
C THR A 17 -9.32 6.29 2.87
N ALA A 18 -8.15 6.91 2.82
CA ALA A 18 -8.04 8.34 2.59
C ALA A 18 -8.61 8.73 1.23
N ALA A 19 -8.38 7.90 0.20
CA ALA A 19 -8.95 8.16 -1.13
C ALA A 19 -10.48 8.15 -1.10
N HIS A 20 -11.07 7.20 -0.39
CA HIS A 20 -12.54 7.13 -0.27
C HIS A 20 -13.12 8.33 0.49
N ARG A 21 -12.38 8.88 1.44
CA ARG A 21 -12.82 10.01 2.25
C ARG A 21 -12.46 11.36 1.67
N ALA A 22 -11.67 11.38 0.60
CA ALA A 22 -11.18 12.63 0.01
C ALA A 22 -12.35 13.47 -0.49
N MET A 23 -12.30 14.78 -0.22
CA MET A 23 -13.35 15.71 -0.58
C MET A 23 -13.18 16.28 -1.99
N THR A 24 -11.99 16.11 -2.59
CA THR A 24 -11.73 16.60 -3.94
C THR A 24 -11.22 15.47 -4.79
N GLU A 25 -11.40 15.61 -6.10
CA GLU A 25 -10.89 14.62 -7.03
C GLU A 25 -9.36 14.57 -7.01
N GLN A 26 -8.71 15.72 -6.90
CA GLN A 26 -7.26 15.79 -6.85
C GLN A 26 -6.72 15.00 -5.65
N ALA A 27 -7.31 15.19 -4.48
CA ALA A 27 -6.90 14.47 -3.28
C ALA A 27 -7.17 12.97 -3.42
N ARG A 28 -8.31 12.61 -4.02
CA ARG A 28 -8.65 11.22 -4.25
C ARG A 28 -7.61 10.54 -5.13
N MET A 29 -7.25 11.19 -6.24
CA MET A 29 -6.25 10.65 -7.16
C MET A 29 -4.88 10.52 -6.49
N TRP A 30 -4.50 11.51 -5.68
CA TRP A 30 -3.23 11.48 -4.97
C TRP A 30 -3.15 10.29 -4.03
N HIS A 31 -4.18 10.11 -3.20
CA HIS A 31 -4.19 8.99 -2.25
C HIS A 31 -4.29 7.64 -2.96
N ALA A 32 -5.03 7.55 -4.06
CA ALA A 32 -5.12 6.34 -4.84
C ALA A 32 -3.76 5.96 -5.42
N LYS A 33 -3.00 6.96 -5.89
CA LYS A 33 -1.65 6.74 -6.41
C LYS A 33 -0.73 6.22 -5.31
N LEU A 34 -0.78 6.85 -4.14
CA LEU A 34 0.03 6.39 -3.00
C LEU A 34 -0.34 4.97 -2.59
N ALA A 35 -1.63 4.65 -2.59
CA ALA A 35 -2.07 3.29 -2.27
C ALA A 35 -1.47 2.27 -3.23
N SER A 36 -1.49 2.57 -4.53
CA SER A 36 -0.87 1.70 -5.53
C SER A 36 0.62 1.52 -5.30
N GLU A 37 1.32 2.62 -5.02
CA GLU A 37 2.76 2.56 -4.80
C GLU A 37 3.12 1.73 -3.58
N PHE A 38 2.38 1.90 -2.49
CA PHE A 38 2.59 1.09 -1.30
C PHE A 38 2.26 -0.37 -1.55
N ALA A 39 1.21 -0.66 -2.31
CA ALA A 39 0.84 -2.03 -2.65
C ALA A 39 1.94 -2.70 -3.47
N GLU A 40 2.55 -1.97 -4.41
CA GLU A 40 3.66 -2.48 -5.20
C GLU A 40 4.87 -2.79 -4.31
N ARG A 41 5.17 -1.91 -3.37
CA ARG A 41 6.26 -2.13 -2.43
C ARG A 41 5.99 -3.33 -1.53
N ALA A 42 4.74 -3.52 -1.13
CA ALA A 42 4.36 -4.68 -0.34
C ALA A 42 4.61 -5.97 -1.12
N ALA A 43 4.23 -5.99 -2.40
CA ALA A 43 4.44 -7.15 -3.25
C ALA A 43 5.94 -7.45 -3.41
N SER A 44 6.76 -6.40 -3.58
CA SER A 44 8.20 -6.54 -3.71
C SER A 44 8.88 -7.00 -2.43
N SER A 45 8.27 -6.71 -1.29
CA SER A 45 8.81 -7.06 0.03
C SER A 45 8.40 -8.46 0.49
N ALA A 46 7.43 -9.08 -0.21
CA ALA A 46 6.98 -10.42 0.15
C ALA A 46 8.06 -11.43 -0.21
N VAL A 47 8.25 -12.42 0.67
CA VAL A 47 9.20 -13.49 0.40
C VAL A 47 8.50 -14.56 -0.46
N PRO A 48 8.98 -14.82 -1.69
CA PRO A 48 8.35 -15.82 -2.53
C PRO A 48 8.45 -17.21 -1.88
N LEU A 49 7.41 -18.02 -2.04
CA LEU A 49 7.43 -19.38 -1.53
C LEU A 49 8.62 -20.18 -2.06
N ALA A 50 9.00 -19.96 -3.31
CA ALA A 50 10.11 -20.63 -3.93
C ALA A 50 11.45 -20.31 -3.24
N ALA A 51 11.56 -19.17 -2.59
CA ALA A 51 12.78 -18.78 -1.89
C ALA A 51 12.88 -19.42 -0.51
N ILE A 52 11.78 -19.98 -0.01
CA ILE A 52 11.75 -20.62 1.31
C ILE A 52 12.09 -22.09 1.23
N ALA A 53 11.90 -22.68 0.10
CA ALA A 53 12.10 -24.12 -0.12
C ALA A 53 13.57 -24.56 -0.05
#